data_28a1250aa194f6771d695e8b17248113
#
_entry.id   28a1250aa194f6771d695e8b17248113
#
_cell.length_a   1.000
_cell.length_b   1.000
_cell.length_c   1.000
_cell.angle_alpha   90.00
_cell.angle_beta   90.00
_cell.angle_gamma   90.00
#
_symmetry.space_group_name_H-M   'P 1'
#
loop_
_entity.id
_entity.type
_entity.pdbx_description
1 polymer ?
#
loop_
_entity_poly.entity_id
_entity_poly.type
_entity_poly.pdbx_seq_one_letter_code
_entity_poly.pdbx_strand_id
1 'polypeptide(L)'
;RDSSTSRGLGDVYKRQGMRYDLRKGGTLGNNPEWLKPHMYRTVNMFERNKNYPSLTFWSLGNEGGNGYNFYQTYLWIKQADKNIMNRPVNYERAQWEWNTDMYVPQYPTAIWLENIGKEGSDRPVVPSEYAHAMGNSTGSLWEQWKAIYKYPNLQGGYIWDWVDQGILTQDVNGCQFWAYGGDFGNNMPSDGNFCCNGIVSPDRTPHPAYCEVKYVHQNVAFEAINLAFGKFRIWNRFYFTNLKKYQ
;
A
#
# COMPACT_ATOMS: atom_id res chain seq x y z
N ARG A 1 -3.38 10.33 -1.76
CA ARG A 1 -2.00 10.73 -2.12
C ARG A 1 -1.11 9.57 -1.81
N ASP A 2 -0.49 9.11 -2.85
CA ASP A 2 0.50 8.05 -2.83
C ASP A 2 1.58 8.40 -1.78
N SER A 3 1.67 7.60 -0.74
CA SER A 3 2.81 7.67 0.17
C SER A 3 4.00 6.99 -0.55
N SER A 4 4.46 7.63 -1.61
CA SER A 4 5.54 7.16 -2.48
C SER A 4 6.86 6.87 -1.76
N THR A 5 6.88 7.05 -0.46
CA THR A 5 7.99 6.72 0.44
C THR A 5 8.14 5.22 0.71
N SER A 6 7.13 4.41 0.32
CA SER A 6 7.22 2.95 0.43
C SER A 6 8.09 2.31 -0.66
N ARG A 7 8.50 3.06 -1.66
CA ARG A 7 9.44 2.60 -2.71
C ARG A 7 10.87 2.55 -2.20
N GLY A 8 11.04 1.92 -1.07
CA GLY A 8 12.35 1.61 -0.53
C GLY A 8 12.95 0.37 -1.18
N LEU A 9 13.81 -0.26 -0.46
CA LEU A 9 14.58 -1.43 -0.83
C LEU A 9 13.76 -2.61 -1.39
N GLY A 10 12.47 -2.71 -1.07
CA GLY A 10 11.62 -3.78 -1.54
C GLY A 10 11.51 -3.87 -3.07
N ASP A 11 11.40 -2.74 -3.75
CA ASP A 11 11.25 -2.73 -5.21
C ASP A 11 12.49 -3.26 -5.95
N VAL A 12 13.66 -3.14 -5.36
CA VAL A 12 14.91 -3.68 -5.94
C VAL A 12 14.94 -5.22 -5.89
N TYR A 13 14.22 -5.82 -4.94
CA TYR A 13 14.24 -7.26 -4.68
C TYR A 13 12.92 -7.97 -4.98
N LYS A 14 11.94 -7.25 -5.48
CA LYS A 14 10.58 -7.72 -5.73
C LYS A 14 10.50 -8.90 -6.70
N ARG A 15 11.44 -9.00 -7.62
CA ARG A 15 11.43 -9.98 -8.70
C ARG A 15 11.57 -11.45 -8.29
N GLN A 16 11.90 -11.74 -7.05
CA GLN A 16 12.26 -13.11 -6.67
C GLN A 16 11.37 -13.73 -5.62
N GLY A 17 10.27 -13.07 -5.25
CA GLY A 17 9.35 -13.60 -4.24
C GLY A 17 10.12 -14.07 -3.01
N MET A 18 11.02 -13.22 -2.48
CA MET A 18 11.83 -13.56 -1.33
C MET A 18 10.89 -13.82 -0.16
N ARG A 19 10.56 -15.09 -0.02
CA ARG A 19 9.70 -15.60 1.04
C ARG A 19 10.42 -15.52 2.37
N TYR A 20 9.67 -15.74 3.44
CA TYR A 20 10.11 -15.84 4.83
C TYR A 20 11.25 -16.85 5.02
N ASP A 21 12.45 -16.52 4.60
CA ASP A 21 13.63 -17.30 4.92
C ASP A 21 14.37 -16.59 6.06
N LEU A 22 14.08 -17.02 7.28
CA LEU A 22 14.70 -16.47 8.49
C LEU A 22 16.13 -17.00 8.72
N ARG A 23 16.63 -17.89 7.84
CA ARG A 23 18.02 -18.33 7.94
C ARG A 23 18.95 -17.17 7.67
N LYS A 24 20.03 -17.08 8.44
CA LYS A 24 21.08 -16.08 8.22
C LYS A 24 21.59 -16.20 6.77
N GLY A 25 21.47 -15.13 6.01
CA GLY A 25 21.86 -15.11 4.60
C GLY A 25 20.85 -15.72 3.62
N GLY A 26 19.70 -16.23 4.10
CA GLY A 26 18.65 -16.80 3.24
C GLY A 26 17.93 -15.75 2.39
N THR A 27 17.89 -14.50 2.84
CA THR A 27 17.44 -13.33 2.08
C THR A 27 18.42 -12.18 2.23
N LEU A 28 18.38 -11.20 1.34
CA LEU A 28 19.20 -10.00 1.47
C LEU A 28 18.84 -9.20 2.74
N GLY A 29 17.57 -9.25 3.16
CA GLY A 29 17.09 -8.67 4.41
C GLY A 29 17.73 -9.26 5.66
N ASN A 30 18.16 -10.51 5.61
CA ASN A 30 18.82 -11.21 6.72
C ASN A 30 20.28 -11.56 6.45
N ASN A 31 20.92 -10.93 5.47
CA ASN A 31 22.35 -11.04 5.22
C ASN A 31 23.09 -9.77 5.70
N PRO A 32 23.87 -9.82 6.80
CA PRO A 32 24.55 -8.64 7.35
C PRO A 32 25.51 -7.92 6.38
N GLU A 33 26.04 -8.61 5.37
CA GLU A 33 26.88 -7.99 4.34
C GLU A 33 26.14 -6.90 3.54
N TRP A 34 24.80 -7.01 3.47
CA TRP A 34 23.92 -6.07 2.81
C TRP A 34 23.41 -4.94 3.74
N LEU A 35 23.88 -4.86 4.98
CA LEU A 35 23.45 -3.81 5.90
C LEU A 35 23.75 -2.40 5.36
N LYS A 36 24.94 -2.16 4.80
CA LYS A 36 25.30 -0.85 4.26
C LYS A 36 24.37 -0.38 3.15
N PRO A 37 24.06 -1.18 2.12
CA PRO A 37 23.04 -0.82 1.13
C PRO A 37 21.65 -0.56 1.71
N HIS A 38 21.19 -1.34 2.69
CA HIS A 38 19.91 -1.13 3.35
C HIS A 38 19.89 0.21 4.10
N MET A 39 20.89 0.44 4.94
CA MET A 39 21.02 1.68 5.71
C MET A 39 21.13 2.91 4.80
N TYR A 40 21.94 2.84 3.75
CA TYR A 40 22.12 3.96 2.82
C TYR A 40 20.78 4.40 2.20
N ARG A 41 19.97 3.46 1.72
CA ARG A 41 18.66 3.77 1.15
C ARG A 41 17.66 4.27 2.18
N THR A 42 17.67 3.67 3.36
CA THR A 42 16.79 4.09 4.47
C THR A 42 17.12 5.51 4.92
N VAL A 43 18.40 5.83 5.11
CA VAL A 43 18.85 7.18 5.49
C VAL A 43 18.47 8.20 4.40
N ASN A 44 18.74 7.90 3.13
CA ASN A 44 18.40 8.82 2.03
C ASN A 44 16.89 9.03 1.90
N MET A 45 16.08 7.98 2.05
CA MET A 45 14.63 8.09 2.08
C MET A 45 14.18 9.01 3.21
N PHE A 46 14.70 8.80 4.42
CA PHE A 46 14.39 9.60 5.60
C PHE A 46 14.79 11.06 5.42
N GLU A 47 16.06 11.33 5.11
CA GLU A 47 16.61 12.69 4.99
C GLU A 47 15.89 13.51 3.90
N ARG A 48 15.54 12.86 2.80
CA ARG A 48 14.77 13.49 1.72
C ARG A 48 13.35 13.88 2.14
N ASN A 49 12.70 13.06 2.98
CA ASN A 49 11.25 13.15 3.18
C ASN A 49 10.83 13.58 4.59
N LYS A 50 11.74 13.64 5.56
CA LYS A 50 11.41 13.93 6.98
C LYS A 50 10.64 15.22 7.21
N ASN A 51 10.82 16.23 6.35
CA ASN A 51 10.20 17.53 6.46
C ASN A 51 8.81 17.64 5.81
N TYR A 52 8.31 16.58 5.17
CA TYR A 52 6.97 16.59 4.59
C TYR A 52 5.90 16.27 5.66
N PRO A 53 5.02 17.23 6.00
CA PRO A 53 4.00 17.00 7.03
C PRO A 53 2.92 16.01 6.57
N SER A 54 2.80 15.76 5.27
CA SER A 54 1.88 14.77 4.71
C SER A 54 2.37 13.33 4.87
N LEU A 55 3.63 13.13 5.25
CA LEU A 55 4.17 11.81 5.57
C LEU A 55 3.68 11.39 6.95
N THR A 56 2.84 10.38 7.02
CA THR A 56 2.21 9.91 8.26
C THR A 56 2.95 8.75 8.91
N PHE A 57 3.63 7.93 8.13
CA PHE A 57 4.42 6.79 8.62
C PHE A 57 5.50 6.39 7.60
N TRP A 58 6.48 5.60 8.06
CA TRP A 58 7.58 5.08 7.28
C TRP A 58 7.34 3.63 6.90
N SER A 59 7.70 3.24 5.67
CA SER A 59 7.79 1.84 5.25
C SER A 59 9.24 1.45 5.02
N LEU A 60 9.65 0.30 5.54
CA LEU A 60 11.01 -0.21 5.36
C LEU A 60 11.25 -0.81 3.98
N GLY A 61 10.19 -1.19 3.28
CA GLY A 61 10.28 -1.78 1.95
C GLY A 61 9.13 -2.71 1.62
N ASN A 62 9.32 -3.54 0.60
CA ASN A 62 8.33 -4.49 0.11
C ASN A 62 8.99 -5.83 -0.23
N GLU A 63 8.44 -6.93 0.27
CA GLU A 63 8.75 -8.32 -0.08
C GLU A 63 10.25 -8.72 -0.02
N GLY A 64 11.04 -8.04 0.80
CA GLY A 64 12.49 -8.27 0.91
C GLY A 64 12.92 -9.33 1.93
N GLY A 65 12.00 -10.15 2.43
CA GLY A 65 12.24 -11.00 3.60
C GLY A 65 12.29 -10.17 4.89
N ASN A 66 12.60 -10.78 6.03
CA ASN A 66 12.81 -10.06 7.29
C ASN A 66 14.10 -10.53 7.93
N GLY A 67 14.60 -9.79 8.92
CA GLY A 67 15.78 -10.15 9.70
C GLY A 67 16.70 -8.98 9.97
N TYR A 68 17.96 -9.27 10.17
CA TYR A 68 18.95 -8.37 10.75
C TYR A 68 18.96 -6.95 10.13
N ASN A 69 18.94 -6.83 8.80
CA ASN A 69 19.04 -5.54 8.14
C ASN A 69 17.76 -4.70 8.34
N PHE A 70 16.58 -5.34 8.33
CA PHE A 70 15.33 -4.66 8.60
C PHE A 70 15.18 -4.29 10.08
N TYR A 71 15.72 -5.09 11.01
CA TYR A 71 15.80 -4.72 12.42
C TYR A 71 16.64 -3.46 12.63
N GLN A 72 17.80 -3.38 11.97
CA GLN A 72 18.68 -2.20 12.07
C GLN A 72 18.04 -0.95 11.45
N THR A 73 17.42 -1.06 10.30
CA THR A 73 16.73 0.07 9.65
C THR A 73 15.53 0.55 10.45
N TYR A 74 14.75 -0.36 11.04
CA TYR A 74 13.66 -0.02 11.96
C TYR A 74 14.17 0.81 13.14
N LEU A 75 15.15 0.27 13.88
CA LEU A 75 15.72 0.94 15.05
C LEU A 75 16.29 2.31 14.70
N TRP A 76 16.95 2.42 13.56
CA TRP A 76 17.53 3.68 13.09
C TRP A 76 16.44 4.73 12.83
N ILE A 77 15.37 4.39 12.10
CA ILE A 77 14.26 5.34 11.84
C ILE A 77 13.59 5.75 13.16
N LYS A 78 13.29 4.80 14.04
CA LYS A 78 12.68 5.09 15.34
C LYS A 78 13.52 6.07 16.16
N GLN A 79 14.83 5.96 16.11
CA GLN A 79 15.73 6.90 16.77
C GLN A 79 15.80 8.26 16.03
N ALA A 80 15.91 8.25 14.70
CA ALA A 80 16.08 9.46 13.89
C ALA A 80 14.82 10.35 13.93
N ASP A 81 13.61 9.75 13.89
CA ASP A 81 12.34 10.49 13.87
C ASP A 81 11.79 10.81 15.27
N LYS A 82 12.39 10.28 16.34
CA LYS A 82 11.91 10.38 17.73
C LYS A 82 11.59 11.80 18.17
N ASN A 83 12.44 12.75 17.83
CA ASN A 83 12.30 14.16 18.23
C ASN A 83 11.77 15.07 17.12
N ILE A 84 11.37 14.50 15.96
CA ILE A 84 10.79 15.24 14.83
C ILE A 84 9.28 15.10 14.87
N MET A 85 8.76 13.94 14.54
CA MET A 85 7.32 13.65 14.55
C MET A 85 7.00 12.30 15.20
N ASN A 86 8.00 11.48 15.49
CA ASN A 86 7.87 10.15 16.08
C ASN A 86 6.87 9.26 15.31
N ARG A 87 6.98 9.27 13.98
CA ARG A 87 6.06 8.56 13.08
C ARG A 87 6.17 7.06 13.25
N PRO A 88 5.06 6.32 13.08
CA PRO A 88 5.07 4.86 13.02
C PRO A 88 5.92 4.36 11.86
N VAL A 89 6.47 3.17 12.04
CA VAL A 89 7.23 2.44 11.02
C VAL A 89 6.52 1.13 10.72
N ASN A 90 6.31 0.81 9.45
CA ASN A 90 5.71 -0.46 9.04
C ASN A 90 6.65 -1.28 8.15
N TYR A 91 6.41 -2.58 8.15
CA TYR A 91 7.02 -3.50 7.21
C TYR A 91 6.19 -4.79 7.10
N GLU A 92 5.74 -5.14 5.89
CA GLU A 92 4.78 -6.23 5.69
C GLU A 92 5.40 -7.61 6.01
N ARG A 93 6.69 -7.82 5.73
CA ARG A 93 7.36 -9.08 6.05
C ARG A 93 7.75 -9.22 7.52
N ALA A 94 7.62 -8.18 8.31
CA ALA A 94 7.72 -8.29 9.76
C ALA A 94 6.52 -9.01 10.37
N GLN A 95 5.36 -8.99 9.70
CA GLN A 95 4.13 -9.58 10.23
C GLN A 95 3.84 -9.08 11.67
N TRP A 96 3.90 -9.98 12.67
CA TRP A 96 3.70 -9.69 14.08
C TRP A 96 5.00 -9.50 14.86
N GLU A 97 6.16 -9.48 14.18
CA GLU A 97 7.43 -9.24 14.85
C GLU A 97 7.51 -7.79 15.37
N TRP A 98 8.51 -7.54 16.21
CA TRP A 98 8.69 -6.27 16.91
C TRP A 98 9.11 -5.10 16.01
N ASN A 99 9.64 -5.36 14.83
CA ASN A 99 10.15 -4.34 13.91
C ASN A 99 9.09 -3.76 12.95
N THR A 100 7.87 -3.66 13.45
CA THR A 100 6.75 -2.97 12.78
C THR A 100 5.78 -2.44 13.82
N ASP A 101 5.33 -1.20 13.67
CA ASP A 101 4.36 -0.57 14.57
C ASP A 101 2.90 -0.85 14.15
N MET A 102 2.69 -1.49 13.02
CA MET A 102 1.38 -1.93 12.54
C MET A 102 1.51 -3.25 11.77
N TYR A 103 0.44 -4.01 11.70
CA TYR A 103 0.38 -5.20 10.87
C TYR A 103 -0.11 -4.83 9.47
N VAL A 104 0.69 -5.12 8.45
CA VAL A 104 0.46 -4.69 7.06
C VAL A 104 0.41 -5.89 6.09
N PRO A 105 -0.65 -6.71 6.15
CA PRO A 105 -0.77 -7.87 5.27
C PRO A 105 -0.93 -7.45 3.80
N GLN A 106 -0.54 -8.34 2.89
CA GLN A 106 -0.82 -8.21 1.46
C GLN A 106 -2.00 -9.09 1.09
N TYR A 107 -2.94 -8.55 0.33
CA TYR A 107 -4.10 -9.23 -0.26
C TYR A 107 -4.92 -10.08 0.73
N PRO A 108 -5.29 -9.56 1.91
CA PRO A 108 -6.13 -10.30 2.85
C PRO A 108 -7.53 -10.48 2.26
N THR A 109 -8.13 -11.65 2.50
CA THR A 109 -9.53 -11.87 2.13
C THR A 109 -10.48 -11.09 3.05
N ALA A 110 -11.72 -10.84 2.61
CA ALA A 110 -12.74 -10.22 3.46
C ALA A 110 -13.03 -11.05 4.71
N ILE A 111 -13.00 -12.39 4.59
CA ILE A 111 -13.19 -13.32 5.73
C ILE A 111 -12.04 -13.16 6.72
N TRP A 112 -10.81 -13.06 6.24
CA TRP A 112 -9.65 -12.86 7.10
C TRP A 112 -9.75 -11.53 7.87
N LEU A 113 -10.14 -10.45 7.18
CA LEU A 113 -10.35 -9.14 7.80
C LEU A 113 -11.46 -9.17 8.86
N GLU A 114 -12.58 -9.85 8.58
CA GLU A 114 -13.65 -10.01 9.55
C GLU A 114 -13.19 -10.79 10.81
N ASN A 115 -12.35 -11.82 10.63
CA ASN A 115 -11.85 -12.62 11.75
C ASN A 115 -10.87 -11.83 12.62
N ILE A 116 -9.82 -11.23 12.03
CA ILE A 116 -8.87 -10.43 12.78
C ILE A 116 -9.51 -9.17 13.40
N GLY A 117 -10.55 -8.64 12.76
CA GLY A 117 -11.35 -7.57 13.30
C GLY A 117 -12.08 -7.98 14.58
N LYS A 118 -12.68 -9.17 14.61
CA LYS A 118 -13.37 -9.75 15.80
C LYS A 118 -12.40 -10.11 16.92
N GLU A 119 -11.28 -10.72 16.57
CA GLU A 119 -10.25 -11.13 17.53
C GLU A 119 -9.57 -9.93 18.19
N GLY A 120 -9.50 -8.82 17.46
CA GLY A 120 -8.70 -7.66 17.88
C GLY A 120 -7.22 -7.83 17.56
N SER A 121 -6.43 -6.80 17.82
CA SER A 121 -4.98 -6.83 17.65
C SER A 121 -4.31 -5.81 18.56
N ASP A 122 -3.05 -6.07 18.94
CA ASP A 122 -2.23 -5.20 19.78
C ASP A 122 -1.74 -3.94 19.03
N ARG A 123 -1.87 -3.93 17.71
CA ARG A 123 -1.47 -2.82 16.83
C ARG A 123 -2.45 -2.69 15.66
N PRO A 124 -2.48 -1.51 14.98
CA PRO A 124 -3.34 -1.31 13.81
C PRO A 124 -3.06 -2.32 12.70
N VAL A 125 -4.13 -2.77 12.04
CA VAL A 125 -4.07 -3.60 10.83
C VAL A 125 -4.36 -2.72 9.62
N VAL A 126 -3.37 -2.59 8.72
CA VAL A 126 -3.42 -1.73 7.54
C VAL A 126 -2.83 -2.49 6.35
N PRO A 127 -3.63 -3.23 5.58
CA PRO A 127 -3.11 -3.93 4.40
C PRO A 127 -2.29 -3.02 3.50
N SER A 128 -1.03 -3.42 3.24
CA SER A 128 -0.13 -2.67 2.34
C SER A 128 -0.60 -2.73 0.89
N GLU A 129 -1.28 -3.83 0.53
CA GLU A 129 -1.90 -4.05 -0.77
C GLU A 129 -3.18 -4.85 -0.52
N TYR A 130 -4.34 -4.20 -0.33
CA TYR A 130 -5.57 -4.93 -0.01
C TYR A 130 -6.25 -5.51 -1.25
N ALA A 131 -6.03 -4.92 -2.41
CA ALA A 131 -6.51 -5.42 -3.69
C ALA A 131 -5.49 -5.15 -4.81
N HIS A 132 -5.43 -6.05 -5.78
CA HIS A 132 -4.59 -5.97 -6.97
C HIS A 132 -5.47 -5.57 -8.18
N ALA A 133 -5.08 -4.52 -8.92
CA ALA A 133 -5.93 -3.96 -9.96
C ALA A 133 -5.52 -4.31 -11.40
N MET A 134 -4.57 -5.22 -11.58
CA MET A 134 -4.13 -5.68 -12.90
C MET A 134 -5.29 -6.34 -13.66
N GLY A 135 -5.63 -5.82 -14.82
CA GLY A 135 -6.74 -6.32 -15.63
C GLY A 135 -8.08 -6.23 -14.88
N ASN A 136 -8.76 -7.34 -14.72
CA ASN A 136 -10.05 -7.44 -14.01
C ASN A 136 -9.90 -8.20 -12.68
N SER A 137 -8.83 -7.96 -11.94
CA SER A 137 -8.53 -8.68 -10.68
C SER A 137 -9.04 -7.98 -9.42
N THR A 138 -9.47 -6.73 -9.52
CA THR A 138 -10.04 -5.97 -8.41
C THR A 138 -11.47 -6.46 -8.13
N GLY A 139 -11.71 -6.99 -6.92
CA GLY A 139 -13.02 -7.47 -6.53
C GLY A 139 -13.19 -7.60 -5.02
N SER A 140 -14.44 -7.84 -4.57
CA SER A 140 -14.80 -7.98 -3.15
C SER A 140 -14.39 -6.79 -2.26
N LEU A 141 -14.26 -5.59 -2.84
CA LEU A 141 -13.85 -4.40 -2.10
C LEU A 141 -14.90 -4.01 -1.07
N TRP A 142 -16.17 -4.15 -1.44
CA TRP A 142 -17.28 -3.85 -0.53
C TRP A 142 -17.25 -4.74 0.73
N GLU A 143 -17.03 -6.04 0.56
CA GLU A 143 -16.94 -7.00 1.66
C GLU A 143 -15.75 -6.69 2.56
N GLN A 144 -14.60 -6.36 1.99
CA GLN A 144 -13.41 -5.96 2.75
C GLN A 144 -13.66 -4.67 3.54
N TRP A 145 -14.23 -3.65 2.89
CA TRP A 145 -14.49 -2.36 3.54
C TRP A 145 -15.60 -2.41 4.57
N LYS A 146 -16.57 -3.33 4.46
CA LYS A 146 -17.53 -3.60 5.54
C LYS A 146 -16.81 -4.01 6.83
N ALA A 147 -15.83 -4.91 6.73
CA ALA A 147 -15.03 -5.29 7.88
C ALA A 147 -14.18 -4.11 8.40
N ILE A 148 -13.50 -3.40 7.49
CA ILE A 148 -12.64 -2.25 7.84
C ILE A 148 -13.43 -1.16 8.59
N TYR A 149 -14.64 -0.82 8.14
CA TYR A 149 -15.48 0.16 8.84
C TYR A 149 -16.09 -0.33 10.15
N LYS A 150 -16.19 -1.64 10.34
CA LYS A 150 -16.84 -2.25 11.50
C LYS A 150 -15.93 -2.37 12.71
N TYR A 151 -14.64 -2.62 12.49
CA TYR A 151 -13.69 -2.95 13.55
C TYR A 151 -12.62 -1.87 13.72
N PRO A 152 -12.43 -1.34 14.94
CA PRO A 152 -11.53 -0.20 15.17
C PRO A 152 -10.04 -0.52 15.00
N ASN A 153 -9.64 -1.79 15.08
CA ASN A 153 -8.27 -2.20 14.82
C ASN A 153 -7.92 -2.28 13.32
N LEU A 154 -8.94 -2.25 12.43
CA LEU A 154 -8.75 -2.17 10.98
C LEU A 154 -8.78 -0.71 10.55
N GLN A 155 -7.63 -0.17 10.09
CA GLN A 155 -7.44 1.27 9.89
C GLN A 155 -7.42 1.69 8.40
N GLY A 156 -7.96 0.86 7.52
CA GLY A 156 -7.95 1.08 6.08
C GLY A 156 -6.94 0.20 5.37
N GLY A 157 -6.44 0.65 4.23
CA GLY A 157 -5.46 -0.08 3.42
C GLY A 157 -5.13 0.64 2.13
N TYR A 158 -4.20 0.07 1.38
CA TYR A 158 -3.75 0.60 0.09
C TYR A 158 -4.08 -0.38 -1.02
N ILE A 159 -4.41 0.16 -2.21
CA ILE A 159 -4.66 -0.66 -3.41
C ILE A 159 -3.38 -0.74 -4.25
N TRP A 160 -3.11 -1.87 -4.86
CA TRP A 160 -2.06 -2.03 -5.84
C TRP A 160 -2.67 -2.12 -7.25
N ASP A 161 -2.61 -1.10 -8.09
CA ASP A 161 -1.89 0.14 -7.95
C ASP A 161 -2.80 1.32 -8.36
N TRP A 162 -2.28 2.55 -8.31
CA TRP A 162 -3.07 3.72 -8.71
C TRP A 162 -3.18 3.87 -10.22
N VAL A 163 -2.05 3.77 -10.94
CA VAL A 163 -1.97 4.10 -12.37
C VAL A 163 -1.13 3.09 -13.12
N ASP A 164 -1.62 2.66 -14.29
CA ASP A 164 -0.83 1.87 -15.22
C ASP A 164 0.44 2.62 -15.63
N GLN A 165 1.58 1.93 -15.64
CA GLN A 165 2.89 2.53 -15.84
C GLN A 165 3.30 2.41 -17.32
N GLY A 166 2.58 3.07 -18.22
CA GLY A 166 2.87 3.15 -19.64
C GLY A 166 3.36 4.52 -20.07
N ILE A 167 4.20 4.56 -21.09
CA ILE A 167 4.72 5.78 -21.72
C ILE A 167 4.08 5.91 -23.10
N LEU A 168 3.41 7.05 -23.36
CA LEU A 168 2.78 7.29 -24.66
C LEU A 168 3.84 7.32 -25.76
N THR A 169 3.66 6.50 -26.78
CA THR A 169 4.51 6.43 -27.97
C THR A 169 3.69 6.16 -29.23
N GLN A 170 4.35 6.01 -30.36
CA GLN A 170 3.74 5.67 -31.64
C GLN A 170 4.45 4.47 -32.26
N ASP A 171 3.70 3.61 -32.93
CA ASP A 171 4.24 2.57 -33.77
C ASP A 171 4.72 3.11 -35.13
N VAL A 172 5.23 2.22 -35.98
CA VAL A 172 5.73 2.57 -37.33
C VAL A 172 4.64 3.12 -38.28
N ASN A 173 3.38 2.92 -37.94
CA ASN A 173 2.22 3.42 -38.70
C ASN A 173 1.67 4.72 -38.12
N GLY A 174 2.27 5.25 -37.05
CA GLY A 174 1.81 6.44 -36.34
C GLY A 174 0.66 6.19 -35.34
N CYS A 175 0.31 4.92 -35.08
CA CYS A 175 -0.70 4.58 -34.08
C CYS A 175 -0.15 4.79 -32.67
N GLN A 176 -0.87 5.56 -31.86
CA GLN A 176 -0.48 5.80 -30.47
C GLN A 176 -0.82 4.59 -29.59
N PHE A 177 0.09 4.26 -28.66
CA PHE A 177 -0.10 3.23 -27.66
C PHE A 177 0.72 3.50 -26.39
N TRP A 178 0.39 2.81 -25.31
CA TRP A 178 1.12 2.87 -24.04
C TRP A 178 2.20 1.81 -24.02
N ALA A 179 3.45 2.23 -24.24
CA ALA A 179 4.61 1.34 -24.29
C ALA A 179 5.18 1.05 -22.91
N TYR A 180 5.70 -0.16 -22.74
CA TYR A 180 6.44 -0.58 -21.55
C TYR A 180 7.43 -1.72 -21.88
N GLY A 181 8.47 -1.86 -21.04
CA GLY A 181 9.42 -2.99 -21.11
C GLY A 181 9.98 -3.23 -22.52
N GLY A 182 9.67 -4.39 -23.09
CA GLY A 182 10.18 -4.85 -24.38
C GLY A 182 9.82 -3.98 -25.60
N ASP A 183 8.83 -3.09 -25.48
CA ASP A 183 8.49 -2.13 -26.54
C ASP A 183 9.63 -1.15 -26.85
N PHE A 184 10.58 -0.99 -25.92
CA PHE A 184 11.77 -0.15 -26.09
C PHE A 184 12.98 -0.89 -26.66
N GLY A 185 12.82 -2.13 -27.10
CA GLY A 185 13.84 -2.93 -27.76
C GLY A 185 13.92 -4.38 -27.26
N ASN A 186 14.34 -5.28 -28.16
CA ASN A 186 14.38 -6.73 -27.88
C ASN A 186 15.29 -7.15 -26.72
N ASN A 187 16.26 -6.32 -26.38
CA ASN A 187 17.20 -6.57 -25.28
C ASN A 187 16.82 -5.86 -23.97
N MET A 188 15.69 -5.13 -23.94
CA MET A 188 15.22 -4.45 -22.74
C MET A 188 14.57 -5.45 -21.79
N PRO A 189 14.90 -5.40 -20.50
CA PRO A 189 14.21 -6.21 -19.49
C PRO A 189 12.72 -5.93 -19.52
N SER A 190 11.90 -6.99 -19.52
CA SER A 190 10.46 -6.88 -19.50
C SER A 190 9.84 -7.96 -18.63
N ASP A 191 8.85 -7.57 -17.84
CA ASP A 191 8.00 -8.45 -17.04
C ASP A 191 6.59 -8.55 -17.66
N GLY A 192 6.51 -8.35 -18.98
CA GLY A 192 5.24 -8.28 -19.71
C GLY A 192 4.42 -7.08 -19.22
N ASN A 193 3.12 -7.28 -19.07
CA ASN A 193 2.17 -6.25 -18.63
C ASN A 193 2.10 -6.08 -17.10
N PHE A 194 3.07 -6.60 -16.33
CA PHE A 194 3.06 -6.52 -14.86
C PHE A 194 3.27 -5.10 -14.31
N CYS A 195 3.41 -4.12 -15.16
CA CYS A 195 3.38 -2.69 -14.83
C CYS A 195 2.00 -2.04 -15.07
N CYS A 196 1.02 -2.78 -15.61
CA CYS A 196 -0.35 -2.32 -15.85
C CYS A 196 -1.28 -2.81 -14.73
N ASN A 197 -1.04 -2.30 -13.52
CA ASN A 197 -1.75 -2.68 -12.29
C ASN A 197 -2.67 -1.58 -11.78
N GLY A 198 -2.86 -0.51 -12.55
CA GLY A 198 -3.59 0.68 -12.12
C GLY A 198 -5.09 0.51 -12.07
N ILE A 199 -5.74 1.25 -11.18
CA ILE A 199 -7.20 1.50 -11.26
C ILE A 199 -7.56 2.57 -12.28
N VAL A 200 -6.54 3.23 -12.85
CA VAL A 200 -6.66 4.16 -13.97
C VAL A 200 -5.57 3.90 -14.99
N SER A 201 -5.86 4.20 -16.27
CA SER A 201 -4.88 4.17 -17.35
C SER A 201 -3.78 5.23 -17.17
N PRO A 202 -2.67 5.20 -17.96
CA PRO A 202 -1.60 6.18 -17.85
C PRO A 202 -2.05 7.63 -18.05
N ASP A 203 -3.08 7.87 -18.86
CA ASP A 203 -3.72 9.17 -19.07
C ASP A 203 -4.75 9.55 -17.99
N ARG A 204 -4.92 8.70 -16.98
CA ARG A 204 -5.88 8.83 -15.87
C ARG A 204 -7.32 8.51 -16.24
N THR A 205 -7.58 7.90 -17.39
CA THR A 205 -8.90 7.35 -17.70
C THR A 205 -9.25 6.23 -16.71
N PRO A 206 -10.38 6.30 -15.98
CA PRO A 206 -10.75 5.30 -15.00
C PRO A 206 -11.01 3.91 -15.62
N HIS A 207 -10.48 2.87 -15.01
CA HIS A 207 -10.90 1.50 -15.28
C HIS A 207 -12.23 1.18 -14.58
N PRO A 208 -12.97 0.14 -14.99
CA PRO A 208 -14.27 -0.19 -14.39
C PRO A 208 -14.24 -0.33 -12.86
N ALA A 209 -13.17 -0.92 -12.31
CA ALA A 209 -12.98 -1.08 -10.87
C ALA A 209 -12.92 0.24 -10.09
N TYR A 210 -12.55 1.34 -10.74
CA TYR A 210 -12.50 2.67 -10.12
C TYR A 210 -13.84 3.09 -9.49
N CYS A 211 -14.96 2.70 -10.11
CA CYS A 211 -16.28 3.04 -9.59
C CYS A 211 -16.55 2.39 -8.22
N GLU A 212 -16.16 1.12 -8.04
CA GLU A 212 -16.27 0.45 -6.74
C GLU A 212 -15.30 1.03 -5.72
N VAL A 213 -14.05 1.30 -6.12
CA VAL A 213 -13.07 1.98 -5.26
C VAL A 213 -13.61 3.33 -4.76
N LYS A 214 -14.16 4.14 -5.66
CA LYS A 214 -14.79 5.41 -5.30
C LYS A 214 -15.93 5.22 -4.31
N TYR A 215 -16.77 4.21 -4.52
CA TYR A 215 -17.91 3.92 -3.65
C TYR A 215 -17.48 3.48 -2.24
N VAL A 216 -16.55 2.53 -2.13
CA VAL A 216 -16.14 2.00 -0.83
C VAL A 216 -15.33 3.01 0.01
N HIS A 217 -14.66 3.95 -0.65
CA HIS A 217 -13.86 5.00 0.02
C HIS A 217 -14.66 6.27 0.34
N GLN A 218 -16.00 6.26 0.19
CA GLN A 218 -16.82 7.42 0.52
C GLN A 218 -16.72 7.80 2.00
N ASN A 219 -16.45 9.07 2.24
CA ASN A 219 -16.38 9.62 3.60
C ASN A 219 -17.75 9.93 4.21
N VAL A 220 -18.82 9.83 3.43
CA VAL A 220 -20.20 9.98 3.89
C VAL A 220 -20.99 8.76 3.45
N ALA A 221 -21.61 8.08 4.39
CA ALA A 221 -22.46 6.93 4.09
C ALA A 221 -23.91 7.22 4.49
N PHE A 222 -24.82 6.60 3.76
CA PHE A 222 -26.27 6.74 3.96
C PHE A 222 -26.87 5.37 4.28
N GLU A 223 -27.72 5.34 5.28
CA GLU A 223 -28.47 4.16 5.68
C GLU A 223 -29.97 4.50 5.70
N ALA A 224 -30.76 3.72 4.99
CA ALA A 224 -32.21 3.87 5.02
C ALA A 224 -32.76 3.27 6.32
N ILE A 225 -33.35 4.09 7.19
CA ILE A 225 -34.00 3.65 8.43
C ILE A 225 -35.46 3.31 8.18
N ASN A 226 -36.17 4.18 7.47
CA ASN A 226 -37.55 3.97 7.06
C ASN A 226 -37.83 4.75 5.78
N LEU A 227 -37.88 4.05 4.65
CA LEU A 227 -38.07 4.67 3.33
C LEU A 227 -39.48 5.27 3.17
N ALA A 228 -40.49 4.62 3.76
CA ALA A 228 -41.87 5.11 3.66
C ALA A 228 -42.07 6.49 4.32
N PHE A 229 -41.27 6.79 5.33
CA PHE A 229 -41.28 8.09 6.01
C PHE A 229 -40.09 8.97 5.64
N GLY A 230 -39.32 8.61 4.59
CA GLY A 230 -38.15 9.39 4.15
C GLY A 230 -37.05 9.51 5.21
N LYS A 231 -36.92 8.51 6.12
CA LYS A 231 -36.01 8.59 7.26
C LYS A 231 -34.70 7.90 6.95
N PHE A 232 -33.61 8.67 7.00
CA PHE A 232 -32.25 8.19 6.72
C PHE A 232 -31.32 8.51 7.89
N ARG A 233 -30.28 7.71 8.02
CA ARG A 233 -29.12 8.00 8.86
C ARG A 233 -27.94 8.36 7.97
N ILE A 234 -27.22 9.41 8.34
CA ILE A 234 -26.00 9.84 7.66
C ILE A 234 -24.83 9.57 8.58
N TRP A 235 -23.84 8.82 8.07
CA TRP A 235 -22.62 8.52 8.78
C TRP A 235 -21.49 9.43 8.28
N ASN A 236 -20.91 10.20 9.21
CA ASN A 236 -19.67 10.93 8.93
C ASN A 236 -18.46 10.01 9.19
N ARG A 237 -17.75 9.65 8.14
CA ARG A 237 -16.54 8.84 8.18
C ARG A 237 -15.25 9.67 8.09
N PHE A 238 -15.37 10.99 7.99
CA PHE A 238 -14.20 11.86 8.10
C PHE A 238 -13.66 11.86 9.53
N TYR A 239 -12.36 11.76 9.69
CA TYR A 239 -11.71 11.84 11.00
C TYR A 239 -11.57 13.29 11.50
N PHE A 240 -11.39 14.26 10.58
CA PHE A 240 -11.05 15.64 10.92
C PHE A 240 -12.02 16.67 10.33
N THR A 241 -13.07 16.26 9.64
CA THR A 241 -14.02 17.16 8.97
C THR A 241 -15.41 16.99 9.53
N ASN A 242 -15.98 18.10 10.03
CA ASN A 242 -17.38 18.15 10.46
C ASN A 242 -18.26 18.45 9.24
N LEU A 243 -19.33 17.65 9.05
CA LEU A 243 -20.26 17.81 7.93
C LEU A 243 -21.05 19.14 7.96
N LYS A 244 -21.10 19.85 9.11
CA LYS A 244 -21.68 21.21 9.18
C LYS A 244 -20.99 22.21 8.26
N LYS A 245 -19.81 21.90 7.72
CA LYS A 245 -19.11 22.75 6.75
C LYS A 245 -19.68 22.66 5.33
N TYR A 246 -20.52 21.67 5.07
CA TYR A 246 -21.18 21.46 3.78
C TYR A 246 -22.63 21.86 3.89
N GLN A 247 -23.06 22.68 2.93
CA GLN A 247 -24.47 23.10 2.78
C GLN A 247 -25.18 22.12 1.86
#